data_aab4b931097d4385925b76b88e26e624
#
_entry.id   aab4b931097d4385925b76b88e26e624
#
_cell.length_a   1.000
_cell.length_b   1.000
_cell.length_c   1.000
_cell.angle_alpha   90.00
_cell.angle_beta   90.00
_cell.angle_gamma   90.00
#
_symmetry.space_group_name_H-M   'P 1'
#
loop_
_entity.id
_entity.type
_entity.pdbx_description
1 polymer ?
#
loop_
_entity_poly.entity_id
_entity_poly.type
_entity_poly.pdbx_seq_one_letter_code
_entity_poly.pdbx_strand_id
1 'polypeptide(L)'
;MARITVKVHPRAKRSAVTGRLGDAWKLDLAAPPVDGKANEECVRFLAELAGVPRSQVRILKGASSRMKVVEIEGVSQEEMERLM
;
A
#
# COMPACT_ATOMS: atom_id res chain seq x y z
N MET A 1 -9.67 -11.75 -2.48
CA MET A 1 -9.55 -10.43 -1.84
C MET A 1 -8.45 -10.47 -0.79
N ALA A 2 -7.57 -9.50 -0.82
CA ALA A 2 -6.49 -9.38 0.15
C ALA A 2 -6.70 -8.16 1.03
N ARG A 3 -6.31 -8.26 2.29
CA ARG A 3 -6.31 -7.14 3.23
C ARG A 3 -4.95 -7.12 3.92
N ILE A 4 -4.25 -5.99 3.81
CA ILE A 4 -2.92 -5.84 4.36
C ILE A 4 -2.84 -4.56 5.18
N THR A 5 -1.97 -4.57 6.18
CA THR A 5 -1.62 -3.37 6.93
C THR A 5 -0.26 -2.90 6.44
N VAL A 6 -0.15 -1.62 6.13
CA VAL A 6 1.10 -1.03 5.64
C VAL A 6 1.48 0.17 6.48
N LYS A 7 2.78 0.31 6.74
CA LYS A 7 3.34 1.51 7.34
C LYS A 7 4.09 2.25 6.24
N VAL A 8 3.65 3.46 5.93
CA VAL A 8 4.17 4.21 4.79
C VAL A 8 5.20 5.24 5.22
N HIS A 9 6.23 5.41 4.39
CA HIS A 9 7.25 6.44 4.55
C HIS A 9 7.25 7.28 3.26
N PRO A 10 6.68 8.49 3.28
CA PRO A 10 6.67 9.36 2.10
C PRO A 10 8.05 9.98 1.86
N ARG A 11 8.18 10.72 0.77
CA ARG A 11 9.41 11.42 0.34
C ARG A 11 10.53 10.48 -0.10
N ALA A 12 10.23 9.24 -0.43
CA ALA A 12 11.22 8.33 -0.98
C ALA A 12 11.46 8.67 -2.46
N LYS A 13 12.59 8.25 -2.99
CA LYS A 13 12.90 8.46 -4.41
C LYS A 13 12.04 7.58 -5.30
N ARG A 14 11.62 6.42 -4.81
CA ARG A 14 10.71 5.53 -5.52
C ARG A 14 9.90 4.72 -4.52
N SER A 15 8.76 4.23 -4.98
CA SER A 15 7.89 3.40 -4.16
C SER A 15 8.39 1.96 -4.16
N ALA A 16 8.47 1.36 -2.98
CA ALA A 16 8.95 0.00 -2.83
C ALA A 16 8.51 -0.60 -1.50
N VAL A 17 8.43 -1.91 -1.44
CA VAL A 17 8.28 -2.64 -0.18
C VAL A 17 9.66 -2.77 0.42
N THR A 18 9.87 -2.23 1.62
CA THR A 18 11.20 -2.17 2.23
C THR A 18 11.40 -3.16 3.36
N GLY A 19 10.34 -3.78 3.85
CA GLY A 19 10.48 -4.74 4.92
C GLY A 19 9.17 -5.06 5.59
N ARG A 20 9.28 -5.64 6.77
CA ARG A 20 8.14 -6.05 7.55
C ARG A 20 8.29 -5.59 9.00
N LEU A 21 7.18 -5.20 9.62
CA LEU A 21 7.15 -4.77 11.01
C LEU A 21 5.97 -5.47 11.67
N GLY A 22 6.23 -6.62 12.32
CA GLY A 22 5.17 -7.46 12.83
C GLY A 22 4.25 -7.93 11.70
N ASP A 23 2.97 -7.65 11.82
CA ASP A 23 1.98 -8.00 10.79
C ASP A 23 1.85 -6.94 9.70
N ALA A 24 2.58 -5.85 9.81
CA ALA A 24 2.52 -4.76 8.85
C ALA A 24 3.68 -4.84 7.85
N TRP A 25 3.45 -4.32 6.66
CA TRP A 25 4.48 -4.18 5.63
C TRP A 25 4.98 -2.74 5.60
N LYS A 26 6.28 -2.56 5.50
CA LYS A 26 6.87 -1.22 5.39
C LYS A 26 6.95 -0.84 3.92
N LEU A 27 6.38 0.31 3.58
CA LEU A 27 6.39 0.83 2.21
C LEU A 27 7.06 2.20 2.17
N ASP A 28 8.01 2.36 1.24
CA ASP A 28 8.44 3.68 0.84
C ASP A 28 7.52 4.16 -0.27
N LEU A 29 7.16 5.43 -0.22
CA LEU A 29 6.30 6.04 -1.24
C LEU A 29 6.97 7.27 -1.82
N ALA A 30 7.06 7.31 -3.14
CA ALA A 30 7.58 8.45 -3.89
C ALA A 30 6.47 9.51 -4.01
N ALA A 31 6.15 10.14 -2.88
CA ALA A 31 5.10 11.15 -2.81
C ALA A 31 5.42 12.15 -1.70
N PRO A 32 4.95 13.40 -1.81
CA PRO A 32 5.08 14.36 -0.73
C PRO A 32 4.25 13.92 0.48
N PRO A 33 4.57 14.37 1.71
CA PRO A 33 3.86 13.98 2.92
C PRO A 33 2.54 14.74 3.06
N VAL A 34 1.74 14.69 2.02
CA VAL A 34 0.40 15.27 1.96
C VAL A 34 -0.55 14.08 1.83
N ASP A 35 -1.53 13.98 2.71
CA ASP A 35 -2.40 12.81 2.82
C ASP A 35 -2.97 12.33 1.49
N GLY A 36 -3.53 13.23 0.70
CA GLY A 36 -4.11 12.86 -0.59
C GLY A 36 -3.07 12.30 -1.56
N LYS A 37 -1.87 12.90 -1.61
CA LYS A 37 -0.82 12.46 -2.51
C LYS A 37 -0.22 11.12 -2.08
N ALA A 38 0.01 10.94 -0.80
CA ALA A 38 0.53 9.68 -0.26
C ALA A 38 -0.47 8.55 -0.49
N ASN A 39 -1.77 8.82 -0.30
CA ASN A 39 -2.81 7.83 -0.53
C ASN A 39 -2.91 7.45 -2.01
N GLU A 40 -2.85 8.42 -2.92
CA GLU A 40 -2.86 8.15 -4.36
C GLU A 40 -1.68 7.25 -4.75
N GLU A 41 -0.49 7.56 -4.27
CA GLU A 41 0.69 6.76 -4.58
C GLU A 41 0.63 5.37 -3.97
N CYS A 42 0.10 5.25 -2.76
CA CYS A 42 -0.09 3.95 -2.11
C CYS A 42 -1.01 3.07 -2.95
N VAL A 43 -2.14 3.60 -3.39
CA VAL A 43 -3.09 2.89 -4.24
C VAL A 43 -2.44 2.52 -5.57
N ARG A 44 -1.77 3.47 -6.22
CA ARG A 44 -1.09 3.22 -7.50
C ARG A 44 -0.06 2.10 -7.38
N PHE A 45 0.80 2.18 -6.38
CA PHE A 45 1.88 1.22 -6.18
C PHE A 45 1.34 -0.18 -5.89
N LEU A 46 0.37 -0.29 -5.00
CA LEU A 46 -0.19 -1.60 -4.64
C LEU A 46 -0.99 -2.20 -5.79
N ALA A 47 -1.70 -1.39 -6.57
CA ALA A 47 -2.41 -1.86 -7.76
C ALA A 47 -1.43 -2.42 -8.80
N GLU A 48 -0.33 -1.71 -9.03
CA GLU A 48 0.70 -2.16 -9.96
C GLU A 48 1.35 -3.46 -9.47
N LEU A 49 1.68 -3.53 -8.19
CA LEU A 49 2.27 -4.73 -7.59
C LEU A 49 1.34 -5.93 -7.69
N ALA A 50 0.06 -5.73 -7.44
CA ALA A 50 -0.94 -6.80 -7.49
C ALA A 50 -1.40 -7.12 -8.92
N GLY A 51 -1.10 -6.27 -9.89
CA GLY A 51 -1.55 -6.46 -11.27
C GLY A 51 -3.03 -6.23 -11.46
N VAL A 52 -3.63 -5.31 -10.69
CA VAL A 52 -5.07 -4.99 -10.75
C VAL A 52 -5.28 -3.51 -11.01
N PRO A 53 -6.46 -3.10 -11.48
CA PRO A 53 -6.79 -1.68 -11.63
C PRO A 53 -6.82 -0.99 -10.26
N ARG A 54 -6.53 0.31 -10.26
CA ARG A 54 -6.58 1.12 -9.03
C ARG A 54 -7.94 1.09 -8.34
N SER A 55 -9.02 0.95 -9.10
CA SER A 55 -10.37 0.87 -8.54
C SER A 55 -10.58 -0.34 -7.65
N GLN A 56 -9.70 -1.33 -7.70
CA GLN A 56 -9.77 -2.52 -6.87
C GLN A 56 -8.92 -2.41 -5.61
N VAL A 57 -8.28 -1.28 -5.39
CA VAL A 57 -7.47 -1.02 -4.19
C VAL A 57 -8.15 0.08 -3.38
N ARG A 58 -8.42 -0.20 -2.10
CA ARG A 58 -9.10 0.74 -1.20
C ARG A 58 -8.38 0.86 0.13
N ILE A 59 -8.24 2.09 0.60
CA ILE A 59 -7.73 2.35 1.94
C ILE A 59 -8.92 2.32 2.88
N LEU A 60 -8.99 1.30 3.74
CA LEU A 60 -10.11 1.12 4.66
C LEU A 60 -9.96 1.93 5.93
N LYS A 61 -8.73 2.10 6.42
CA LYS A 61 -8.44 2.84 7.65
C LYS A 61 -7.11 3.55 7.49
N GLY A 62 -6.95 4.64 8.23
CA GLY A 62 -5.68 5.34 8.33
C GLY A 62 -5.37 6.24 7.15
N ALA A 63 -6.39 6.83 6.50
CA ALA A 63 -6.18 7.74 5.36
C ALA A 63 -5.26 8.91 5.72
N SER A 64 -5.30 9.39 6.96
CA SER A 64 -4.46 10.49 7.46
C SER A 64 -3.35 9.98 8.38
N SER A 65 -3.04 8.71 8.34
CA SER A 65 -2.06 8.07 9.22
C SER A 65 -0.98 7.39 8.37
N ARG A 66 0.19 7.17 8.98
CA ARG A 66 1.24 6.37 8.34
C ARG A 66 0.91 4.89 8.35
N MET A 67 0.09 4.44 9.29
CA MET A 67 -0.40 3.06 9.32
C MET A 67 -1.74 3.01 8.62
N LYS A 68 -1.83 2.23 7.56
CA LYS A 68 -3.03 2.12 6.73
C LYS A 68 -3.45 0.66 6.60
N VAL A 69 -4.75 0.43 6.59
CA VAL A 69 -5.30 -0.89 6.25
C VAL A 69 -5.84 -0.78 4.83
N VAL A 70 -5.36 -1.63 3.95
CA VAL A 70 -5.68 -1.58 2.52
C VAL A 70 -6.30 -2.90 2.09
N GLU A 71 -7.37 -2.81 1.31
CA GLU A 71 -8.04 -3.96 0.73
C GLU A 71 -7.79 -3.97 -0.77
N ILE A 72 -7.42 -5.13 -1.30
CA ILE A 72 -7.14 -5.31 -2.73
C ILE A 72 -8.02 -6.45 -3.25
N GLU A 73 -8.91 -6.14 -4.20
CA GLU A 73 -9.73 -7.12 -4.89
C GLU A 73 -8.97 -7.69 -6.08
N GLY A 74 -9.30 -8.91 -6.46
CA GLY A 74 -8.70 -9.55 -7.64
C GLY A 74 -7.41 -10.29 -7.36
N VAL A 75 -7.00 -10.36 -6.11
CA VAL A 75 -5.82 -11.12 -5.68
C VAL A 75 -6.12 -11.75 -4.32
N SER A 76 -5.63 -12.95 -4.08
CA SER A 76 -5.82 -13.61 -2.79
C SER A 76 -4.83 -13.06 -1.77
N GLN A 77 -5.15 -13.27 -0.48
CA GLN A 77 -4.25 -12.87 0.61
C GLN A 77 -2.87 -13.50 0.43
N GLU A 78 -2.83 -14.77 0.11
CA GLU A 78 -1.59 -15.52 -0.07
C GLU A 78 -0.77 -14.99 -1.26
N GLU A 79 -1.44 -14.72 -2.37
CA GLU A 79 -0.77 -14.15 -3.55
C GLU A 79 -0.20 -12.78 -3.24
N MET A 80 -0.96 -11.93 -2.57
CA MET A 80 -0.50 -10.58 -2.23
C MET A 80 0.72 -10.63 -1.31
N GLU A 81 0.71 -11.51 -0.33
CA GLU A 81 1.85 -11.67 0.58
C GLU A 81 3.10 -12.14 -0.15
N ARG A 82 2.97 -12.95 -1.18
CA ARG A 82 4.12 -13.36 -1.99
C ARG A 82 4.67 -12.25 -2.86
N LEU A 83 3.82 -11.30 -3.25
CA LEU A 83 4.24 -10.17 -4.08
C LEU A 83 4.91 -9.05 -3.27
N MET A 84 4.67 -9.03 -1.97
CA MET A 84 5.25 -8.03 -1.07
C MET A 84 6.70 -8.41 -0.65
#